data_ccd864d405c102af93f75f421ca5fd84
#
_entry.id   ccd864d405c102af93f75f421ca5fd84
#
_cell.length_a   1.000
_cell.length_b   1.000
_cell.length_c   1.000
_cell.angle_alpha   90.00
_cell.angle_beta   90.00
_cell.angle_gamma   90.00
#
_symmetry.space_group_name_H-M   'P 1'
#
loop_
_entity.id
_entity.type
_entity.pdbx_description
1 polymer ?
#
loop_
_entity_poly.entity_id
_entity_poly.type
_entity_poly.pdbx_seq_one_letter_code
_entity_poly.pdbx_strand_id
1 'polypeptide(L)'
;MCIRDSFRIITLCGGDLGFTSALTYDFEIYSPAQDKWLEVSSVSNFETFQSNRLKIRYRNSEGKTNLAHTLNGSSLALPRVLATIIENFQTEDGINIPKALQPYTGFSIIK
;
A
#
# COMPACT_ATOMS: atom_id res chain seq x y z
N MET A 1 24.64 -4.55 6.06
CA MET A 1 23.26 -4.51 6.55
C MET A 1 22.35 -5.08 5.47
N CYS A 2 21.72 -6.22 5.71
CA CYS A 2 20.88 -6.85 4.68
C CYS A 2 19.59 -6.06 4.52
N ILE A 3 19.39 -5.46 3.34
CA ILE A 3 18.21 -4.68 2.94
C ILE A 3 16.99 -5.61 2.66
N ARG A 4 16.92 -6.78 3.30
CA ARG A 4 15.87 -7.76 2.98
C ARG A 4 14.49 -7.42 3.51
N ASP A 5 14.38 -6.51 4.47
CA ASP A 5 13.11 -6.22 5.16
C ASP A 5 12.81 -4.72 5.17
N SER A 6 12.96 -4.05 4.01
CA SER A 6 12.61 -2.64 3.88
C SER A 6 11.10 -2.38 3.76
N PHE A 7 10.29 -3.43 3.61
CA PHE A 7 8.83 -3.33 3.62
C PHE A 7 8.21 -4.48 4.42
N ARG A 8 7.02 -4.24 4.94
CA ARG A 8 6.17 -5.25 5.57
C ARG A 8 4.71 -5.02 5.20
N ILE A 9 3.92 -6.08 5.33
CA ILE A 9 2.47 -6.03 5.21
C ILE A 9 1.92 -6.40 6.58
N ILE A 10 1.06 -5.55 7.13
CA ILE A 10 0.39 -5.81 8.40
C ILE A 10 -1.11 -5.95 8.19
N THR A 11 -1.73 -6.83 8.96
CA THR A 11 -3.19 -6.90 9.08
C THR A 11 -3.59 -6.05 10.27
N LEU A 12 -4.47 -5.09 10.04
CA LEU A 12 -4.92 -4.22 11.13
C LEU A 12 -5.74 -5.00 12.15
N CYS A 13 -5.48 -4.76 13.42
CA CYS A 13 -6.29 -5.28 14.51
C CYS A 13 -7.58 -4.44 14.68
N GLY A 14 -8.54 -4.98 15.43
CA GLY A 14 -9.84 -4.33 15.60
C GLY A 14 -9.81 -2.92 16.19
N GLY A 15 -8.74 -2.55 16.91
CA GLY A 15 -8.56 -1.19 17.46
C GLY A 15 -8.16 -0.15 16.41
N ASP A 16 -7.48 -0.59 15.35
CA ASP A 16 -6.99 0.28 14.27
C ASP A 16 -7.88 0.18 13.03
N LEU A 17 -8.76 -0.81 12.99
CA LEU A 17 -9.67 -1.03 11.88
C LEU A 17 -10.76 0.05 11.86
N GLY A 18 -10.95 0.72 10.72
CA GLY A 18 -12.08 1.62 10.54
C GLY A 18 -13.42 0.87 10.68
N PHE A 19 -14.42 1.45 11.34
CA PHE A 19 -15.70 0.81 11.65
C PHE A 19 -16.46 0.26 10.41
N THR A 20 -16.06 0.67 9.22
CA THR A 20 -16.70 0.28 7.95
C THR A 20 -16.03 -0.90 7.28
N SER A 21 -14.78 -1.21 7.63
CA SER A 21 -14.00 -2.27 7.00
C SER A 21 -14.06 -3.57 7.80
N ALA A 22 -14.12 -4.69 7.09
CA ALA A 22 -14.09 -6.02 7.68
C ALA A 22 -12.66 -6.57 7.80
N LEU A 23 -11.78 -6.11 6.92
CA LEU A 23 -10.36 -6.50 6.85
C LEU A 23 -9.57 -5.40 6.18
N THR A 24 -8.40 -5.07 6.73
CA THR A 24 -7.47 -4.11 6.13
C THR A 24 -6.06 -4.63 6.19
N TYR A 25 -5.34 -4.48 5.08
CA TYR A 25 -3.90 -4.68 4.97
C TYR A 25 -3.22 -3.35 4.71
N ASP A 26 -2.23 -3.03 5.54
CA ASP A 26 -1.36 -1.88 5.32
C ASP A 26 0.01 -2.33 4.84
N PHE A 27 0.50 -1.63 3.84
CA PHE A 27 1.85 -1.79 3.31
C PHE A 27 2.71 -0.70 3.92
N GLU A 28 3.75 -1.10 4.62
CA GLU A 28 4.68 -0.19 5.29
C GLU A 28 6.09 -0.36 4.78
N ILE A 29 6.83 0.72 4.71
CA ILE A 29 8.24 0.75 4.39
C ILE A 29 9.02 1.40 5.53
N TYR A 30 10.24 0.89 5.76
CA TYR A 30 11.09 1.39 6.84
C TYR A 30 11.84 2.65 6.43
N SER A 31 11.74 3.69 7.24
CA SER A 31 12.51 4.93 7.12
C SER A 31 13.68 4.92 8.11
N PRO A 32 14.93 4.74 7.65
CA PRO A 32 16.10 4.77 8.52
C PRO A 32 16.30 6.13 9.20
N ALA A 33 15.99 7.22 8.51
CA ALA A 33 16.15 8.57 9.05
C ALA A 33 15.20 8.88 10.22
N GLN A 34 14.02 8.25 10.22
CA GLN A 34 13.01 8.44 11.27
C GLN A 34 12.96 7.27 12.27
N ASP A 35 13.72 6.21 12.00
CA ASP A 35 13.71 4.95 12.77
C ASP A 35 12.30 4.39 12.98
N LYS A 36 11.48 4.40 11.92
CA LYS A 36 10.10 3.92 11.99
C LYS A 36 9.57 3.38 10.66
N TRP A 37 8.50 2.60 10.77
CA TRP A 37 7.72 2.14 9.63
C TRP A 37 6.73 3.22 9.20
N LEU A 38 6.66 3.46 7.89
CA LEU A 38 5.76 4.43 7.28
C LEU A 38 4.76 3.69 6.39
N GLU A 39 3.49 3.87 6.66
CA GLU A 39 2.42 3.38 5.78
C GLU A 39 2.51 4.07 4.42
N VAL A 40 2.50 3.26 3.35
CA VAL A 40 2.55 3.75 1.96
C VAL A 40 1.34 3.34 1.14
N SER A 41 0.58 2.37 1.62
CA SER A 41 -0.67 1.92 1.00
C SER A 41 -1.53 1.23 2.05
N SER A 42 -2.84 1.41 1.96
CA SER A 42 -3.82 0.68 2.77
C SER A 42 -4.89 0.11 1.85
N VAL A 43 -5.22 -1.16 2.02
CA VAL A 43 -6.22 -1.87 1.21
C VAL A 43 -7.24 -2.53 2.11
N SER A 44 -8.50 -2.16 1.95
CA SER A 44 -9.61 -2.61 2.81
C SER A 44 -10.68 -3.36 2.04
N ASN A 45 -11.20 -4.41 2.66
CA ASN A 45 -12.43 -5.08 2.25
C ASN A 45 -13.59 -4.57 3.12
N PHE A 46 -14.63 -4.04 2.48
CA PHE A 46 -15.81 -3.50 3.14
C PHE A 46 -17.01 -4.46 3.07
N GLU A 47 -16.82 -5.63 2.47
CA GLU A 47 -17.92 -6.56 2.21
C GLU A 47 -19.12 -5.82 1.61
N THR A 48 -20.29 -5.91 2.23
CA THR A 48 -21.54 -5.28 1.74
C THR A 48 -21.82 -3.91 2.36
N PHE A 49 -20.94 -3.39 3.23
CA PHE A 49 -21.22 -2.16 3.97
C PHE A 49 -21.49 -0.97 3.05
N GLN A 50 -20.58 -0.74 2.10
CA GLN A 50 -20.70 0.38 1.15
C GLN A 50 -21.82 0.12 0.13
N SER A 51 -21.90 -1.08 -0.41
CA SER A 51 -22.91 -1.44 -1.41
C SER A 51 -24.33 -1.35 -0.87
N ASN A 52 -24.54 -1.67 0.42
CA ASN A 52 -25.85 -1.51 1.05
C ASN A 52 -26.30 -0.02 1.09
N ARG A 53 -25.35 0.90 1.36
CA ARG A 53 -25.61 2.35 1.36
C ARG A 53 -25.81 2.90 -0.04
N LEU A 54 -24.96 2.52 -0.99
CA LEU A 54 -24.99 2.96 -2.38
C LEU A 54 -26.04 2.23 -3.22
N LYS A 55 -26.70 1.20 -2.64
CA LYS A 55 -27.66 0.33 -3.33
C LYS A 55 -27.07 -0.41 -4.53
N ILE A 56 -25.76 -0.69 -4.49
CA ILE A 56 -25.06 -1.44 -5.54
C ILE A 56 -25.36 -2.94 -5.39
N ARG A 57 -25.94 -3.49 -6.46
CA ARG A 57 -26.33 -4.89 -6.51
C ARG A 57 -25.93 -5.51 -7.83
N TYR A 58 -25.71 -6.81 -7.81
CA TYR A 58 -25.48 -7.61 -9.01
C TYR A 58 -26.46 -8.78 -9.06
N ARG A 59 -26.70 -9.29 -10.25
CA ARG A 59 -27.49 -10.50 -10.45
C ARG A 59 -26.54 -11.67 -10.68
N ASN A 60 -26.66 -12.71 -9.86
CA ASN A 60 -25.83 -13.91 -10.00
C ASN A 60 -26.31 -14.79 -11.17
N SER A 61 -25.58 -15.89 -11.43
CA SER A 61 -25.91 -16.86 -12.49
C SER A 61 -27.28 -17.52 -12.34
N GLU A 62 -27.83 -17.55 -11.13
CA GLU A 62 -29.16 -18.07 -10.82
C GLU A 62 -30.27 -17.03 -10.95
N GLY A 63 -29.93 -15.81 -11.36
CA GLY A 63 -30.88 -14.70 -11.47
C GLY A 63 -31.21 -13.99 -10.16
N LYS A 64 -30.62 -14.39 -9.03
CA LYS A 64 -30.82 -13.73 -7.72
C LYS A 64 -30.03 -12.43 -7.63
N THR A 65 -30.64 -11.44 -7.01
CA THR A 65 -30.01 -10.14 -6.76
C THR A 65 -29.32 -10.15 -5.40
N ASN A 66 -28.00 -9.86 -5.39
CA ASN A 66 -27.16 -9.79 -4.20
C ASN A 66 -26.49 -8.42 -4.10
N LEU A 67 -26.13 -8.02 -2.86
CA LEU A 67 -25.27 -6.87 -2.65
C LEU A 67 -23.85 -7.19 -3.11
N ALA A 68 -23.19 -6.25 -3.79
CA ALA A 68 -21.81 -6.40 -4.19
C ALA A 68 -20.87 -6.23 -2.99
N HIS A 69 -19.76 -6.97 -2.95
CA HIS A 69 -18.68 -6.65 -2.05
C HIS A 69 -17.81 -5.55 -2.67
N THR A 70 -17.26 -4.69 -1.83
CA THR A 70 -16.42 -3.58 -2.27
C THR A 70 -15.05 -3.64 -1.65
N LEU A 71 -14.06 -3.28 -2.43
CA LEU A 71 -12.69 -3.09 -1.99
C LEU A 71 -12.32 -1.62 -2.17
N ASN A 72 -11.47 -1.13 -1.31
CA ASN A 72 -10.90 0.21 -1.42
C ASN A 72 -9.40 0.12 -1.13
N GLY A 73 -8.59 0.85 -1.89
CA GLY A 73 -7.16 0.85 -1.68
C GLY A 73 -6.52 2.12 -2.22
N SER A 74 -5.60 2.68 -1.43
CA SER A 74 -4.68 3.68 -1.93
C SER A 74 -3.58 2.98 -2.72
N SER A 75 -3.19 3.56 -3.86
CA SER A 75 -2.10 3.00 -4.65
C SER A 75 -0.79 3.11 -3.88
N LEU A 76 -0.20 4.31 -3.83
CA LEU A 76 1.01 4.56 -3.04
C LEU A 76 1.04 6.00 -2.53
N ALA A 77 1.55 6.20 -1.31
CA ALA A 77 1.91 7.51 -0.79
C ALA A 77 3.24 7.94 -1.41
N LEU A 78 3.20 8.51 -2.62
CA LEU A 78 4.39 8.84 -3.42
C LEU A 78 5.46 9.62 -2.66
N PRO A 79 5.15 10.65 -1.86
CA PRO A 79 6.17 11.36 -1.09
C PRO A 79 6.92 10.47 -0.09
N ARG A 80 6.21 9.55 0.58
CA ARG A 80 6.83 8.60 1.54
C ARG A 80 7.69 7.58 0.80
N VAL A 81 7.21 7.05 -0.32
CA VAL A 81 7.98 6.11 -1.16
C VAL A 81 9.24 6.77 -1.69
N LEU A 82 9.15 8.00 -2.20
CA LEU A 82 10.32 8.74 -2.70
C LEU A 82 11.34 8.99 -1.58
N ALA A 83 10.88 9.47 -0.42
CA ALA A 83 11.77 9.72 0.73
C ALA A 83 12.49 8.44 1.15
N THR A 84 11.78 7.33 1.29
CA THR A 84 12.40 6.06 1.70
C THR A 84 13.30 5.45 0.63
N ILE A 85 13.04 5.67 -0.65
CA ILE A 85 14.00 5.30 -1.71
C ILE A 85 15.30 6.10 -1.53
N ILE A 86 15.20 7.41 -1.37
CA ILE A 86 16.36 8.28 -1.16
C ILE A 86 17.14 7.82 0.09
N GLU A 87 16.45 7.57 1.20
CA GLU A 87 17.08 7.17 2.46
C GLU A 87 17.76 5.78 2.38
N ASN A 88 17.09 4.78 1.78
CA ASN A 88 17.57 3.40 1.77
C ASN A 88 18.62 3.11 0.69
N PHE A 89 18.70 3.92 -0.35
CA PHE A 89 19.58 3.70 -1.49
C PHE A 89 20.73 4.69 -1.59
N GLN A 90 20.97 5.49 -0.53
CA GLN A 90 22.12 6.36 -0.44
C GLN A 90 23.42 5.55 -0.37
N THR A 91 24.43 6.02 -1.09
CA THR A 91 25.81 5.53 -1.07
C THR A 91 26.78 6.71 -1.04
N GLU A 92 28.07 6.45 -0.88
CA GLU A 92 29.11 7.49 -0.96
C GLU A 92 29.17 8.16 -2.33
N ASP A 93 28.78 7.45 -3.39
CA ASP A 93 28.78 7.94 -4.78
C ASP A 93 27.49 8.67 -5.20
N GLY A 94 26.45 8.61 -4.38
CA GLY A 94 25.13 9.18 -4.67
C GLY A 94 23.97 8.24 -4.29
N ILE A 95 22.81 8.44 -4.89
CA ILE A 95 21.60 7.67 -4.62
C ILE A 95 21.37 6.65 -5.74
N ASN A 96 21.49 5.37 -5.44
CA ASN A 96 21.20 4.31 -6.39
C ASN A 96 19.71 4.22 -6.71
N ILE A 97 19.37 4.10 -7.98
CA ILE A 97 17.99 3.86 -8.39
C ILE A 97 17.67 2.36 -8.34
N PRO A 98 16.59 1.94 -7.65
CA PRO A 98 16.14 0.56 -7.65
C PRO A 98 16.03 0.00 -9.07
N LYS A 99 16.50 -1.24 -9.29
CA LYS A 99 16.51 -1.85 -10.64
C LYS A 99 15.16 -1.82 -11.33
N ALA A 100 14.07 -1.99 -10.57
CA ALA A 100 12.71 -1.94 -11.09
C ALA A 100 12.30 -0.56 -11.65
N LEU A 101 12.95 0.52 -11.20
CA LEU A 101 12.66 1.88 -11.65
C LEU A 101 13.58 2.35 -12.79
N GLN A 102 14.75 1.72 -12.98
CA GLN A 102 15.73 2.14 -14.00
C GLN A 102 15.16 2.18 -15.43
N PRO A 103 14.27 1.27 -15.86
CA PRO A 103 13.66 1.36 -17.18
C PRO A 103 12.81 2.63 -17.39
N TYR A 104 12.30 3.22 -16.30
CA TYR A 104 11.45 4.42 -16.34
C TYR A 104 12.27 5.70 -16.17
N THR A 105 13.33 5.66 -15.38
CA THR A 105 14.17 6.83 -15.11
C THR A 105 15.21 7.06 -16.21
N GLY A 106 15.67 6.00 -16.87
CA GLY A 106 16.74 6.07 -17.88
C GLY A 106 18.14 6.23 -17.28
N PHE A 107 18.29 6.22 -15.95
CA PHE A 107 19.57 6.29 -15.24
C PHE A 107 19.56 5.38 -14.01
N SER A 108 20.74 5.03 -13.51
CA SER A 108 20.92 4.10 -12.39
C SER A 108 21.35 4.76 -11.07
N ILE A 109 21.81 6.02 -11.13
CA ILE A 109 22.32 6.77 -9.99
C ILE A 109 22.03 8.27 -10.15
N ILE A 110 21.71 8.90 -9.04
CA ILE A 110 21.65 10.36 -8.90
C ILE A 110 22.89 10.80 -8.16
N LYS A 111 23.71 11.66 -8.77
CA LYS A 111 24.92 12.24 -8.19
C LYS A 111 24.64 13.60 -7.57
#